data_45543db053f679c8fde036ea4875a882
#
_entry.id   45543db053f679c8fde036ea4875a882
#
_cell.length_a   1.000
_cell.length_b   1.000
_cell.length_c   1.000
_cell.angle_alpha   90.00
_cell.angle_beta   90.00
_cell.angle_gamma   90.00
#
_symmetry.space_group_name_H-M   'P 1'
#
loop_
_entity.id
_entity.type
_entity.pdbx_description
1 polymer ?
#
loop_
_entity_poly.entity_id
_entity_poly.type
_entity_poly.pdbx_seq_one_letter_code
_entity_poly.pdbx_strand_id
1 'polypeptide(L)'
;MRVIQEMHQFEDGLRPAQPSVAHDWDGENWVLDAAKAVLLEQQETERLCARVDAIADSARAALVGDPLKAAEYAQAASEAQAFKEAGYPKKAVPLAVSAWVVKGRTAKAAAGQILDKAAELNSKLLALRTLRLQAKERIRAQASKGKQEAAKDACEAAIEAIRKVVGN
;
A
#
# COMPACT_ATOMS: atom_id res chain seq x y z
N MET A 1 40.79 -23.33 -23.22
CA MET A 1 40.46 -23.04 -21.82
C MET A 1 39.37 -24.00 -21.40
N ARG A 2 39.63 -24.98 -20.49
CA ARG A 2 38.57 -25.85 -19.99
C ARG A 2 37.77 -25.06 -18.96
N VAL A 3 36.50 -24.80 -19.24
CA VAL A 3 35.58 -24.25 -18.25
C VAL A 3 35.29 -25.37 -17.26
N ILE A 4 35.75 -25.22 -16.02
CA ILE A 4 35.41 -26.14 -14.92
C ILE A 4 33.95 -25.79 -14.54
N GLN A 5 33.02 -26.63 -14.93
CA GLN A 5 31.62 -26.49 -14.54
C GLN A 5 31.46 -27.09 -13.15
N GLU A 6 30.95 -26.28 -12.21
CA GLU A 6 30.69 -26.73 -10.86
C GLU A 6 29.50 -27.73 -10.87
N MET A 7 29.72 -28.91 -10.26
CA MET A 7 28.73 -29.99 -10.22
C MET A 7 28.11 -30.06 -8.83
N HIS A 8 26.79 -30.17 -8.79
CA HIS A 8 26.01 -30.26 -7.57
C HIS A 8 25.44 -31.68 -7.42
N GLN A 9 25.32 -32.16 -6.16
CA GLN A 9 24.71 -33.43 -5.83
C GLN A 9 23.19 -33.31 -5.81
N PHE A 10 22.52 -34.14 -6.60
CA PHE A 10 21.09 -34.37 -6.58
C PHE A 10 20.79 -35.80 -6.14
N GLU A 11 19.51 -36.13 -5.85
CA GLU A 11 19.14 -37.49 -5.38
C GLU A 11 19.56 -38.61 -6.32
N ASP A 12 19.55 -38.32 -7.62
CA ASP A 12 19.83 -39.30 -8.71
C ASP A 12 21.18 -39.07 -9.40
N GLY A 13 22.10 -38.25 -8.83
CA GLY A 13 23.45 -38.09 -9.32
C GLY A 13 24.01 -36.68 -9.33
N LEU A 14 25.19 -36.52 -9.91
CA LEU A 14 25.89 -35.24 -10.06
C LEU A 14 25.46 -34.56 -11.36
N ARG A 15 25.08 -33.26 -11.24
CA ARG A 15 24.65 -32.41 -12.36
C ARG A 15 25.22 -31.01 -12.24
N PRO A 16 25.32 -30.25 -13.35
CA PRO A 16 25.53 -28.80 -13.25
C PRO A 16 24.49 -28.11 -12.40
N ALA A 17 24.81 -26.95 -11.85
CA ALA A 17 23.86 -26.14 -11.08
C ALA A 17 22.58 -25.91 -11.89
N GLN A 18 21.42 -26.09 -11.24
CA GLN A 18 20.11 -25.76 -11.84
C GLN A 18 20.02 -24.26 -12.11
N PRO A 19 19.81 -23.82 -13.36
CA PRO A 19 19.81 -22.40 -13.70
C PRO A 19 18.66 -21.62 -13.00
N SER A 20 17.50 -22.25 -12.84
CA SER A 20 16.37 -21.75 -12.06
C SER A 20 15.41 -22.88 -11.73
N VAL A 21 14.49 -22.65 -10.80
CA VAL A 21 13.42 -23.60 -10.44
C VAL A 21 12.44 -23.92 -11.58
N ALA A 22 12.49 -23.14 -12.66
CA ALA A 22 11.71 -23.40 -13.88
C ALA A 22 12.42 -24.36 -14.86
N HIS A 23 13.61 -24.85 -14.55
CA HIS A 23 14.31 -25.80 -15.40
C HIS A 23 14.14 -27.22 -14.86
N ASP A 24 13.81 -28.15 -15.75
CA ASP A 24 13.75 -29.57 -15.47
C ASP A 24 14.93 -30.29 -16.11
N TRP A 25 15.40 -31.38 -15.48
CA TRP A 25 16.45 -32.21 -16.02
C TRP A 25 15.88 -33.27 -16.96
N ASP A 26 16.29 -33.29 -18.24
CA ASP A 26 15.78 -34.22 -19.23
C ASP A 26 16.60 -35.54 -19.29
N GLY A 27 17.62 -35.66 -18.45
CA GLY A 27 18.58 -36.78 -18.42
C GLY A 27 19.96 -36.34 -18.86
N GLU A 28 20.10 -35.25 -19.59
CA GLU A 28 21.36 -34.78 -20.16
C GLU A 28 21.57 -33.25 -19.93
N ASN A 29 20.50 -32.48 -19.97
CA ASN A 29 20.54 -31.00 -19.85
C ASN A 29 19.41 -30.45 -18.98
N TRP A 30 19.63 -29.26 -18.46
CA TRP A 30 18.56 -28.44 -17.85
C TRP A 30 17.72 -27.77 -18.95
N VAL A 31 16.45 -28.16 -19.05
CA VAL A 31 15.50 -27.63 -20.03
C VAL A 31 14.51 -26.73 -19.35
N LEU A 32 14.32 -25.52 -19.89
CA LEU A 32 13.33 -24.58 -19.36
C LEU A 32 11.91 -25.10 -19.59
N ASP A 33 11.16 -25.30 -18.52
CA ASP A 33 9.70 -25.49 -18.58
C ASP A 33 9.02 -24.11 -18.67
N ALA A 34 8.55 -23.79 -19.86
CA ALA A 34 7.91 -22.50 -20.14
C ALA A 34 6.63 -22.27 -19.29
N ALA A 35 5.88 -23.33 -18.98
CA ALA A 35 4.69 -23.23 -18.16
C ALA A 35 5.04 -22.89 -16.70
N LYS A 36 6.07 -23.55 -16.16
CA LYS A 36 6.61 -23.20 -14.82
C LYS A 36 7.16 -21.78 -14.78
N ALA A 37 7.89 -21.35 -15.81
CA ALA A 37 8.42 -20.00 -15.87
C ALA A 37 7.30 -18.95 -15.82
N VAL A 38 6.26 -19.11 -16.63
CA VAL A 38 5.08 -18.22 -16.62
C VAL A 38 4.38 -18.22 -15.28
N LEU A 39 4.19 -19.37 -14.65
CA LEU A 39 3.56 -19.46 -13.33
C LEU A 39 4.37 -18.72 -12.26
N LEU A 40 5.69 -18.87 -12.26
CA LEU A 40 6.58 -18.19 -11.32
C LEU A 40 6.56 -16.67 -11.51
N GLU A 41 6.52 -16.20 -12.75
CA GLU A 41 6.37 -14.76 -13.04
C GLU A 41 5.03 -14.20 -12.56
N GLN A 42 3.95 -14.96 -12.73
CA GLN A 42 2.62 -14.58 -12.20
C GLN A 42 2.62 -14.52 -10.67
N GLN A 43 3.15 -15.56 -10.01
CA GLN A 43 3.27 -15.60 -8.55
C GLN A 43 4.10 -14.43 -8.01
N GLU A 44 5.22 -14.10 -8.65
CA GLU A 44 6.03 -12.96 -8.25
C GLU A 44 5.29 -11.63 -8.43
N THR A 45 4.55 -11.47 -9.52
CA THR A 45 3.72 -10.28 -9.76
C THR A 45 2.65 -10.12 -8.68
N GLU A 46 1.97 -11.21 -8.32
CA GLU A 46 0.98 -11.21 -7.25
C GLU A 46 1.62 -10.91 -5.89
N ARG A 47 2.79 -11.47 -5.61
CA ARG A 47 3.56 -11.21 -4.38
C ARG A 47 3.93 -9.72 -4.25
N LEU A 48 4.39 -9.10 -5.32
CA LEU A 48 4.71 -7.67 -5.33
C LEU A 48 3.46 -6.80 -5.08
N CYS A 49 2.33 -7.14 -5.72
CA CYS A 49 1.05 -6.46 -5.50
C CYS A 49 0.56 -6.61 -4.05
N ALA A 50 0.63 -7.82 -3.49
CA ALA A 50 0.25 -8.10 -2.11
C ALA A 50 1.13 -7.34 -1.11
N ARG A 51 2.42 -7.18 -1.40
CA ARG A 51 3.35 -6.39 -0.57
C ARG A 51 2.95 -4.91 -0.54
N VAL A 52 2.56 -4.34 -1.68
CA VAL A 52 2.03 -2.96 -1.73
C VAL A 52 0.73 -2.85 -0.93
N ASP A 53 -0.18 -3.82 -1.05
CA ASP A 53 -1.43 -3.85 -0.28
C ASP A 53 -1.15 -3.88 1.23
N ALA A 54 -0.27 -4.76 1.70
CA ALA A 54 0.06 -4.89 3.12
C ALA A 54 0.66 -3.60 3.71
N ILE A 55 1.55 -2.93 2.98
CA ILE A 55 2.14 -1.66 3.43
C ILE A 55 1.09 -0.54 3.44
N ALA A 56 0.21 -0.47 2.43
CA ALA A 56 -0.87 0.50 2.40
C ALA A 56 -1.89 0.28 3.52
N ASP A 57 -2.17 -0.97 3.87
CA ASP A 57 -3.08 -1.33 4.97
C ASP A 57 -2.47 -0.94 6.33
N SER A 58 -1.19 -1.22 6.53
CA SER A 58 -0.45 -0.78 7.73
C SER A 58 -0.44 0.74 7.85
N ALA A 59 -0.20 1.45 6.75
CA ALA A 59 -0.22 2.91 6.71
C ALA A 59 -1.60 3.48 7.04
N ARG A 60 -2.68 2.88 6.52
CA ARG A 60 -4.07 3.26 6.86
C ARG A 60 -4.36 3.03 8.34
N ALA A 61 -3.98 1.87 8.87
CA ALA A 61 -4.16 1.57 10.29
C ALA A 61 -3.44 2.58 11.18
N ALA A 62 -2.23 3.00 10.81
CA ALA A 62 -1.46 4.01 11.53
C ALA A 62 -2.13 5.39 11.50
N LEU A 63 -2.73 5.79 10.37
CA LEU A 63 -3.42 7.08 10.24
C LEU A 63 -4.76 7.11 10.99
N VAL A 64 -5.52 6.02 10.93
CA VAL A 64 -6.86 5.93 11.52
C VAL A 64 -6.77 5.65 13.02
N GLY A 65 -5.80 4.86 13.47
CA GLY A 65 -5.65 4.45 14.86
C GLY A 65 -6.82 3.57 15.33
N ASP A 66 -7.37 3.91 16.49
CA ASP A 66 -8.52 3.20 17.07
C ASP A 66 -9.80 3.43 16.21
N PRO A 67 -10.46 2.36 15.73
CA PRO A 67 -11.69 2.47 14.93
C PRO A 67 -12.84 3.18 15.64
N LEU A 68 -12.95 3.06 16.98
CA LEU A 68 -13.99 3.76 17.75
C LEU A 68 -13.75 5.26 17.76
N LYS A 69 -12.51 5.71 17.96
CA LYS A 69 -12.13 7.11 17.85
C LYS A 69 -12.33 7.64 16.42
N ALA A 70 -12.07 6.82 15.42
CA ALA A 70 -12.33 7.22 14.02
C ALA A 70 -13.81 7.50 13.77
N ALA A 71 -14.71 6.67 14.34
CA ALA A 71 -16.15 6.89 14.26
C ALA A 71 -16.59 8.19 14.97
N GLU A 72 -16.05 8.46 16.17
CA GLU A 72 -16.30 9.71 16.90
C GLU A 72 -15.84 10.94 16.09
N TYR A 73 -14.65 10.86 15.47
CA TYR A 73 -14.14 11.97 14.64
C TYR A 73 -14.96 12.19 13.37
N ALA A 74 -15.44 11.11 12.75
CA ALA A 74 -16.32 11.21 11.59
C ALA A 74 -17.66 11.87 11.96
N GLN A 75 -18.24 11.50 13.10
CA GLN A 75 -19.45 12.12 13.63
C GLN A 75 -19.22 13.61 13.93
N ALA A 76 -18.12 13.93 14.61
CA ALA A 76 -17.77 15.32 14.91
C ALA A 76 -17.59 16.17 13.64
N ALA A 77 -16.96 15.61 12.60
CA ALA A 77 -16.81 16.28 11.31
C ALA A 77 -18.14 16.51 10.61
N SER A 78 -19.07 15.54 10.67
CA SER A 78 -20.41 15.68 10.13
C SER A 78 -21.20 16.78 10.83
N GLU A 79 -21.17 16.82 12.17
CA GLU A 79 -21.82 17.87 12.96
C GLU A 79 -21.20 19.25 12.69
N ALA A 80 -19.88 19.34 12.59
CA ALA A 80 -19.18 20.59 12.28
C ALA A 80 -19.52 21.11 10.87
N GLN A 81 -19.67 20.20 9.89
CA GLN A 81 -20.08 20.54 8.53
C GLN A 81 -21.52 21.09 8.49
N ALA A 82 -22.44 20.39 9.13
CA ALA A 82 -23.84 20.86 9.25
C ALA A 82 -23.94 22.25 9.97
N PHE A 83 -23.14 22.42 11.02
CA PHE A 83 -23.06 23.69 11.74
C PHE A 83 -22.54 24.85 10.88
N LYS A 84 -21.54 24.56 10.02
CA LYS A 84 -21.01 25.50 9.03
C LYS A 84 -22.06 25.86 7.98
N GLU A 85 -22.75 24.86 7.43
CA GLU A 85 -23.79 25.04 6.41
C GLU A 85 -25.00 25.87 6.94
N ALA A 86 -25.32 25.69 8.22
CA ALA A 86 -26.35 26.48 8.90
C ALA A 86 -25.91 27.91 9.23
N GLY A 87 -24.70 28.33 8.88
CA GLY A 87 -24.20 29.70 9.15
C GLY A 87 -23.76 29.94 10.60
N TYR A 88 -23.40 28.90 11.34
CA TYR A 88 -22.88 28.95 12.72
C TYR A 88 -23.89 29.54 13.74
N PRO A 89 -25.10 29.00 13.89
CA PRO A 89 -26.12 29.55 14.77
C PRO A 89 -25.70 29.48 16.24
N LYS A 90 -25.62 30.61 16.91
CA LYS A 90 -25.13 30.74 18.31
C LYS A 90 -25.95 29.91 19.33
N LYS A 91 -27.26 29.69 19.06
CA LYS A 91 -28.18 29.00 19.97
C LYS A 91 -28.26 27.47 19.71
N ALA A 92 -27.58 26.96 18.64
CA ALA A 92 -27.65 25.57 18.22
C ALA A 92 -26.25 25.03 17.86
N VAL A 93 -25.32 25.14 18.81
CA VAL A 93 -23.97 24.60 18.66
C VAL A 93 -24.01 23.08 18.90
N PRO A 94 -23.59 22.24 17.94
CA PRO A 94 -23.56 20.80 18.14
C PRO A 94 -22.65 20.36 19.30
N LEU A 95 -22.98 19.24 19.95
CA LEU A 95 -22.25 18.77 21.13
C LEU A 95 -20.76 18.47 20.81
N ALA A 96 -20.46 17.85 19.69
CA ALA A 96 -19.09 17.59 19.30
C ALA A 96 -18.27 18.87 19.06
N VAL A 97 -18.91 19.92 18.53
CA VAL A 97 -18.27 21.24 18.36
C VAL A 97 -18.12 21.94 19.72
N SER A 98 -19.13 21.92 20.56
CA SER A 98 -19.11 22.58 21.87
C SER A 98 -18.07 21.96 22.82
N ALA A 99 -17.86 20.65 22.76
CA ALA A 99 -16.83 19.96 23.51
C ALA A 99 -15.41 20.45 23.16
N TRP A 100 -15.20 21.01 21.95
CA TRP A 100 -13.93 21.58 21.49
C TRP A 100 -13.79 23.08 21.70
N VAL A 101 -14.84 23.73 22.27
CA VAL A 101 -14.82 25.15 22.66
C VAL A 101 -14.14 25.29 24.02
N VAL A 102 -12.81 25.31 24.01
CA VAL A 102 -11.97 25.41 25.20
C VAL A 102 -10.99 26.58 25.10
N LYS A 103 -10.59 27.16 26.23
CA LYS A 103 -9.56 28.22 26.31
C LYS A 103 -9.84 29.43 25.40
N GLY A 104 -11.10 29.92 25.39
CA GLY A 104 -11.48 31.11 24.60
C GLY A 104 -11.68 30.88 23.10
N ARG A 105 -11.64 29.63 22.64
CA ARG A 105 -11.96 29.29 21.25
C ARG A 105 -13.43 29.49 20.97
N THR A 106 -13.79 30.11 19.83
CA THR A 106 -15.18 30.25 19.41
C THR A 106 -15.70 28.94 18.81
N ALA A 107 -17.02 28.73 18.82
CA ALA A 107 -17.64 27.57 18.18
C ALA A 107 -17.33 27.49 16.69
N LYS A 108 -17.26 28.64 15.98
CA LYS A 108 -16.84 28.69 14.58
C LYS A 108 -15.40 28.23 14.39
N ALA A 109 -14.48 28.67 15.25
CA ALA A 109 -13.08 28.25 15.20
C ALA A 109 -12.91 26.77 15.56
N ALA A 110 -13.69 26.24 16.52
CA ALA A 110 -13.73 24.85 16.89
C ALA A 110 -14.19 23.98 15.72
N ALA A 111 -15.30 24.33 15.06
CA ALA A 111 -15.80 23.65 13.88
C ALA A 111 -14.78 23.67 12.72
N GLY A 112 -14.13 24.81 12.47
CA GLY A 112 -13.07 24.93 11.46
C GLY A 112 -11.93 23.93 11.70
N GLN A 113 -11.41 23.85 12.92
CA GLN A 113 -10.33 22.93 13.28
C GLN A 113 -10.73 21.45 13.15
N ILE A 114 -11.98 21.10 13.50
CA ILE A 114 -12.50 19.74 13.30
C ILE A 114 -12.50 19.40 11.80
N LEU A 115 -13.00 20.31 10.96
CA LEU A 115 -13.09 20.13 9.52
C LEU A 115 -11.70 20.05 8.86
N ASP A 116 -10.76 20.91 9.28
CA ASP A 116 -9.39 20.90 8.76
C ASP A 116 -8.68 19.56 9.05
N LYS A 117 -8.84 19.04 10.27
CA LYS A 117 -8.29 17.71 10.63
C LYS A 117 -8.93 16.57 9.84
N ALA A 118 -10.24 16.62 9.65
CA ALA A 118 -10.96 15.64 8.84
C ALA A 118 -10.51 15.69 7.37
N ALA A 119 -10.34 16.89 6.81
CA ALA A 119 -9.85 17.08 5.44
C ALA A 119 -8.41 16.58 5.28
N GLU A 120 -7.53 16.83 6.24
CA GLU A 120 -6.15 16.31 6.23
C GLU A 120 -6.12 14.77 6.23
N LEU A 121 -6.87 14.13 7.13
CA LEU A 121 -6.95 12.67 7.18
C LEU A 121 -7.48 12.09 5.88
N ASN A 122 -8.59 12.65 5.37
CA ASN A 122 -9.19 12.19 4.11
C ASN A 122 -8.22 12.34 2.92
N SER A 123 -7.47 13.44 2.87
CA SER A 123 -6.44 13.66 1.85
C SER A 123 -5.34 12.59 1.89
N LYS A 124 -4.85 12.25 3.09
CA LYS A 124 -3.84 11.19 3.27
C LYS A 124 -4.40 9.82 2.88
N LEU A 125 -5.62 9.49 3.28
CA LEU A 125 -6.27 8.22 2.92
C LEU A 125 -6.49 8.09 1.41
N LEU A 126 -6.88 9.18 0.74
CA LEU A 126 -7.02 9.23 -0.71
C LEU A 126 -5.66 9.06 -1.41
N ALA A 127 -4.62 9.70 -0.91
CA ALA A 127 -3.26 9.55 -1.43
C ALA A 127 -2.78 8.08 -1.32
N LEU A 128 -2.98 7.42 -0.17
CA LEU A 128 -2.67 6.01 0.01
C LEU A 128 -3.42 5.11 -0.98
N ARG A 129 -4.74 5.36 -1.17
CA ARG A 129 -5.55 4.63 -2.14
C ARG A 129 -4.99 4.77 -3.56
N THR A 130 -4.68 6.00 -3.96
CA THR A 130 -4.17 6.32 -5.29
C THR A 130 -2.82 5.66 -5.54
N LEU A 131 -1.87 5.81 -4.60
CA LEU A 131 -0.55 5.18 -4.68
C LEU A 131 -0.65 3.66 -4.82
N ARG A 132 -1.48 3.02 -3.99
CA ARG A 132 -1.70 1.58 -4.03
C ARG A 132 -2.21 1.10 -5.39
N LEU A 133 -3.26 1.74 -5.92
CA LEU A 133 -3.86 1.34 -7.18
C LEU A 133 -2.90 1.54 -8.36
N GLN A 134 -2.26 2.71 -8.44
CA GLN A 134 -1.29 3.03 -9.48
C GLN A 134 -0.08 2.11 -9.45
N ALA A 135 0.41 1.78 -8.25
CA ALA A 135 1.54 0.85 -8.09
C ALA A 135 1.21 -0.53 -8.63
N LYS A 136 0.05 -1.09 -8.29
CA LYS A 136 -0.37 -2.42 -8.76
C LYS A 136 -0.52 -2.47 -10.27
N GLU A 137 -1.10 -1.43 -10.87
CA GLU A 137 -1.19 -1.33 -12.33
C GLU A 137 0.21 -1.23 -12.99
N ARG A 138 1.11 -0.45 -12.40
CA ARG A 138 2.49 -0.31 -12.91
C ARG A 138 3.26 -1.63 -12.79
N ILE A 139 3.15 -2.34 -11.65
CA ILE A 139 3.78 -3.65 -11.45
C ILE A 139 3.31 -4.63 -12.52
N ARG A 140 1.99 -4.77 -12.71
CA ARG A 140 1.40 -5.66 -13.73
C ARG A 140 1.82 -5.27 -15.14
N ALA A 141 1.83 -3.98 -15.47
CA ALA A 141 2.23 -3.49 -16.77
C ALA A 141 3.72 -3.73 -17.08
N GLN A 142 4.62 -3.73 -16.09
CA GLN A 142 6.02 -4.07 -16.29
C GLN A 142 6.20 -5.59 -16.42
N ALA A 143 5.56 -6.35 -15.55
CA ALA A 143 5.61 -7.81 -15.57
C ALA A 143 5.10 -8.39 -16.89
N SER A 144 3.98 -7.88 -17.44
CA SER A 144 3.44 -8.32 -18.73
C SER A 144 4.35 -8.05 -19.92
N LYS A 145 5.35 -7.18 -19.76
CA LYS A 145 6.39 -6.91 -20.76
C LYS A 145 7.68 -7.72 -20.50
N GLY A 146 7.66 -8.67 -19.57
CA GLY A 146 8.83 -9.43 -19.15
C GLY A 146 9.87 -8.60 -18.38
N LYS A 147 9.52 -7.40 -17.89
CA LYS A 147 10.42 -6.48 -17.18
C LYS A 147 10.30 -6.67 -15.67
N GLN A 148 10.72 -7.83 -15.17
CA GLN A 148 10.55 -8.19 -13.75
C GLN A 148 11.29 -7.25 -12.79
N GLU A 149 12.51 -6.80 -13.12
CA GLU A 149 13.25 -5.83 -12.30
C GLU A 149 12.50 -4.49 -12.22
N ALA A 150 11.99 -3.97 -13.35
CA ALA A 150 11.19 -2.75 -13.34
C ALA A 150 9.87 -2.89 -12.56
N ALA A 151 9.30 -4.09 -12.47
CA ALA A 151 8.16 -4.38 -11.60
C ALA A 151 8.53 -4.32 -10.11
N LYS A 152 9.70 -4.85 -9.73
CA LYS A 152 10.25 -4.75 -8.37
C LYS A 152 10.54 -3.28 -8.00
N ASP A 153 11.19 -2.54 -8.88
CA ASP A 153 11.47 -1.11 -8.69
C ASP A 153 10.17 -0.31 -8.47
N ALA A 154 9.12 -0.62 -9.24
CA ALA A 154 7.81 0.01 -9.08
C ALA A 154 7.19 -0.30 -7.70
N CYS A 155 7.36 -1.52 -7.18
CA CYS A 155 6.93 -1.91 -5.85
C CYS A 155 7.69 -1.12 -4.77
N GLU A 156 9.02 -1.07 -4.82
CA GLU A 156 9.84 -0.35 -3.83
C GLU A 156 9.54 1.16 -3.83
N ALA A 157 9.45 1.77 -5.02
CA ALA A 157 9.09 3.18 -5.14
C ALA A 157 7.72 3.50 -4.54
N ALA A 158 6.74 2.60 -4.71
CA ALA A 158 5.43 2.75 -4.12
C ALA A 158 5.46 2.64 -2.59
N ILE A 159 6.21 1.69 -2.04
CA ILE A 159 6.39 1.52 -0.60
C ILE A 159 7.01 2.79 0.02
N GLU A 160 8.02 3.36 -0.63
CA GLU A 160 8.64 4.59 -0.18
C GLU A 160 7.68 5.78 -0.22
N ALA A 161 6.89 5.90 -1.29
CA ALA A 161 5.87 6.93 -1.41
C ALA A 161 4.77 6.80 -0.34
N ILE A 162 4.31 5.56 -0.05
CA ILE A 162 3.33 5.28 1.00
C ILE A 162 3.87 5.67 2.38
N ARG A 163 5.12 5.34 2.69
CA ARG A 163 5.76 5.73 3.96
C ARG A 163 5.81 7.25 4.15
N LYS A 164 6.13 7.99 3.10
CA LYS A 164 6.13 9.47 3.13
C LYS A 164 4.77 10.07 3.46
N VAL A 165 3.65 9.44 3.08
CA VAL A 165 2.30 9.93 3.41
C VAL A 165 2.03 9.90 4.91
N VAL A 166 2.56 8.91 5.64
CA VAL A 166 2.38 8.78 7.09
C VAL A 166 3.47 9.48 7.92
N GLY A 167 4.50 10.02 7.25
CA GLY A 167 5.56 10.80 7.94
C GLY A 167 6.68 9.94 8.52
N ASN A 168 6.89 8.76 7.97
CA ASN A 168 8.01 7.85 8.31
C ASN A 168 9.07 7.85 7.21
#